data_8fb52e35c90420470bfb2b1b8244de19
#
_entry.id   8fb52e35c90420470bfb2b1b8244de19
#
_cell.length_a   1.000
_cell.length_b   1.000
_cell.length_c   1.000
_cell.angle_alpha   90.00
_cell.angle_beta   90.00
_cell.angle_gamma   90.00
#
_symmetry.space_group_name_H-M   'P 1'
#
loop_
_entity.id
_entity.type
_entity.pdbx_description
1 polymer ?
#
loop_
_entity_poly.entity_id
_entity_poly.type
_entity_poly.pdbx_seq_one_letter_code
_entity_poly.pdbx_strand_id
1 'polypeptide(L)'
;MGACEPPNFSWVSEGRLAALGMPREPGHYRFLLAQGVRHLVSLTERPPPHHGCCPALQLHRFRVPDFTPPAPQQIRSFLQLVEEANARGEAVAVHCMLGHGRTGTMLACYLARAQGLSGSDAIREIRRLRPGSIETREQEQAVIHFCQQAGAGEDSKEL
;
A
#
# COMPACT_ATOMS: atom_id res chain seq x y z
N MET A 1 -13.34 -16.74 -18.43
CA MET A 1 -12.89 -17.10 -17.12
C MET A 1 -12.97 -15.92 -16.21
N GLY A 2 -13.63 -16.09 -15.11
CA GLY A 2 -14.06 -15.03 -14.28
C GLY A 2 -12.98 -14.44 -13.39
N ALA A 3 -13.35 -13.33 -12.76
CA ALA A 3 -12.57 -12.74 -11.70
C ALA A 3 -12.69 -13.58 -10.43
N CYS A 4 -11.62 -13.66 -9.66
CA CYS A 4 -11.64 -14.29 -8.35
C CYS A 4 -10.85 -13.44 -7.37
N GLU A 5 -11.33 -13.38 -6.14
CA GLU A 5 -10.73 -12.52 -5.12
C GLU A 5 -9.31 -12.97 -4.77
N PRO A 6 -8.32 -12.07 -4.86
CA PRO A 6 -6.96 -12.42 -4.47
C PRO A 6 -6.82 -12.60 -2.96
N PRO A 7 -5.75 -13.28 -2.50
CA PRO A 7 -5.59 -13.54 -1.09
C PRO A 7 -5.47 -12.25 -0.28
N ASN A 8 -6.07 -12.25 0.89
CA ASN A 8 -6.01 -11.16 1.87
C ASN A 8 -6.39 -9.79 1.31
N PHE A 9 -7.33 -9.76 0.35
CA PHE A 9 -7.80 -8.51 -0.23
C PHE A 9 -8.75 -7.80 0.74
N SER A 10 -8.54 -6.50 0.92
CA SER A 10 -9.50 -5.64 1.61
C SER A 10 -9.30 -4.19 1.20
N TRP A 11 -10.37 -3.40 1.24
CA TRP A 11 -10.28 -1.96 1.07
C TRP A 11 -9.81 -1.34 2.37
N VAL A 12 -8.80 -0.47 2.28
CA VAL A 12 -8.36 0.37 3.41
C VAL A 12 -9.14 1.68 3.37
N SER A 13 -9.32 2.22 2.17
CA SER A 13 -10.17 3.36 1.91
C SER A 13 -10.99 3.00 0.67
N GLU A 14 -12.28 2.77 0.86
CA GLU A 14 -13.14 2.22 -0.19
C GLU A 14 -13.11 3.06 -1.45
N GLY A 15 -12.87 2.40 -2.59
CA GLY A 15 -12.78 3.05 -3.88
C GLY A 15 -11.49 3.82 -4.11
N ARG A 16 -10.58 3.87 -3.13
CA ARG A 16 -9.33 4.64 -3.21
C ARG A 16 -8.08 3.80 -3.08
N LEU A 17 -8.00 3.01 -2.01
CA LEU A 17 -6.81 2.20 -1.73
C LEU A 17 -7.19 0.87 -1.13
N ALA A 18 -6.76 -0.21 -1.79
CA ALA A 18 -6.93 -1.58 -1.33
C ALA A 18 -5.56 -2.23 -1.09
N ALA A 19 -5.58 -3.35 -0.39
CA ALA A 19 -4.37 -4.11 -0.11
C ALA A 19 -4.65 -5.59 -0.27
N LEU A 20 -3.61 -6.35 -0.58
CA LEU A 20 -3.73 -7.80 -0.81
C LEU A 20 -2.39 -8.49 -0.64
N GLY A 21 -2.42 -9.81 -0.60
CA GLY A 21 -1.24 -10.62 -0.74
C GLY A 21 -0.89 -10.79 -2.22
N MET A 22 0.08 -11.63 -2.52
CA MET A 22 0.54 -11.84 -3.89
C MET A 22 -0.59 -12.31 -4.80
N PRO A 23 -0.92 -11.57 -5.87
CA PRO A 23 -1.81 -12.11 -6.89
C PRO A 23 -1.11 -13.24 -7.62
N ARG A 24 -1.80 -14.35 -7.82
CA ARG A 24 -1.18 -15.58 -8.34
C ARG A 24 -1.73 -16.07 -9.65
N GLU A 25 -2.88 -15.56 -10.06
CA GLU A 25 -3.53 -16.03 -11.29
C GLU A 25 -4.25 -14.88 -11.99
N PRO A 26 -4.51 -15.01 -13.31
CA PRO A 26 -5.16 -13.93 -14.07
C PRO A 26 -6.48 -13.45 -13.46
N GLY A 27 -7.24 -14.35 -12.85
CA GLY A 27 -8.51 -13.98 -12.22
C GLY A 27 -8.35 -12.94 -11.11
N HIS A 28 -7.22 -12.95 -10.40
CA HIS A 28 -6.94 -11.97 -9.36
C HIS A 28 -6.83 -10.56 -9.94
N TYR A 29 -6.18 -10.43 -11.09
CA TYR A 29 -6.03 -9.13 -11.77
C TYR A 29 -7.36 -8.63 -12.31
N ARG A 30 -8.18 -9.54 -12.86
CA ARG A 30 -9.52 -9.20 -13.34
C ARG A 30 -10.40 -8.73 -12.21
N PHE A 31 -10.28 -9.35 -11.03
CA PHE A 31 -11.00 -8.93 -9.84
C PHE A 31 -10.65 -7.49 -9.47
N LEU A 32 -9.35 -7.16 -9.46
CA LEU A 32 -8.92 -5.81 -9.13
C LEU A 32 -9.50 -4.80 -10.12
N LEU A 33 -9.45 -5.10 -11.41
CA LEU A 33 -10.03 -4.20 -12.43
C LEU A 33 -11.54 -4.03 -12.23
N ALA A 34 -12.24 -5.12 -11.90
CA ALA A 34 -13.69 -5.08 -11.66
C ALA A 34 -14.04 -4.21 -10.45
N GLN A 35 -13.12 -4.11 -9.48
CA GLN A 35 -13.29 -3.26 -8.30
C GLN A 35 -12.93 -1.78 -8.56
N GLY A 36 -12.49 -1.45 -9.73
CA GLY A 36 -12.10 -0.07 -10.07
C GLY A 36 -10.63 0.22 -9.89
N VAL A 37 -9.82 -0.77 -9.52
CA VAL A 37 -8.39 -0.60 -9.36
C VAL A 37 -7.75 -0.46 -10.76
N ARG A 38 -6.89 0.55 -10.91
CA ARG A 38 -6.16 0.79 -12.16
C ARG A 38 -4.65 0.77 -11.96
N HIS A 39 -4.20 0.77 -10.71
CA HIS A 39 -2.78 0.77 -10.36
C HIS A 39 -2.51 -0.28 -9.31
N LEU A 40 -1.54 -1.15 -9.58
CA LEU A 40 -1.09 -2.16 -8.63
C LEU A 40 0.35 -1.83 -8.21
N VAL A 41 0.55 -1.56 -6.94
CA VAL A 41 1.87 -1.31 -6.37
C VAL A 41 2.40 -2.63 -5.82
N SER A 42 3.52 -3.08 -6.37
CA SER A 42 4.14 -4.34 -5.99
C SER A 42 5.40 -4.06 -5.18
N LEU A 43 5.42 -4.55 -3.94
CA LEU A 43 6.55 -4.34 -3.02
C LEU A 43 7.51 -5.53 -2.98
N THR A 44 7.23 -6.58 -3.73
CA THR A 44 8.03 -7.79 -3.70
C THR A 44 9.31 -7.62 -4.50
N GLU A 45 10.29 -8.46 -4.19
CA GLU A 45 11.59 -8.43 -4.85
C GLU A 45 11.50 -8.87 -6.33
N ARG A 46 10.54 -9.76 -6.63
CA ARG A 46 10.23 -10.19 -7.99
C ARG A 46 8.83 -9.73 -8.36
N PRO A 47 8.57 -9.46 -9.66
CA PRO A 47 7.23 -9.09 -10.06
C PRO A 47 6.25 -10.24 -9.81
N PRO A 48 4.96 -9.91 -9.55
CA PRO A 48 3.96 -10.96 -9.37
C PRO A 48 3.72 -11.72 -10.68
N PRO A 49 3.40 -13.01 -10.61
CA PRO A 49 3.15 -13.79 -11.83
C PRO A 49 1.97 -13.23 -12.59
N HIS A 50 1.97 -13.40 -13.90
CA HIS A 50 0.90 -12.97 -14.80
C HIS A 50 0.62 -11.46 -14.80
N HIS A 51 1.56 -10.64 -14.34
CA HIS A 51 1.33 -9.19 -14.20
C HIS A 51 1.04 -8.50 -15.53
N GLY A 52 1.39 -9.09 -16.64
CA GLY A 52 1.10 -8.54 -17.96
C GLY A 52 -0.23 -8.98 -18.57
N CYS A 53 -1.02 -9.81 -17.88
CA CYS A 53 -2.24 -10.36 -18.45
C CYS A 53 -3.37 -9.34 -18.64
N CYS A 54 -3.34 -8.24 -17.90
CA CYS A 54 -4.37 -7.21 -17.94
C CYS A 54 -3.72 -5.85 -18.11
N PRO A 55 -3.48 -5.40 -19.35
CA PRO A 55 -2.76 -4.15 -19.60
C PRO A 55 -3.42 -2.89 -19.02
N ALA A 56 -4.74 -2.94 -18.77
CA ALA A 56 -5.45 -1.81 -18.17
C ALA A 56 -5.06 -1.58 -16.71
N LEU A 57 -4.42 -2.55 -16.07
CA LEU A 57 -3.91 -2.43 -14.71
C LEU A 57 -2.42 -2.11 -14.79
N GLN A 58 -2.05 -0.88 -14.37
CA GLN A 58 -0.65 -0.45 -14.40
C GLN A 58 0.11 -1.00 -13.20
N LEU A 59 1.26 -1.63 -13.46
CA LEU A 59 2.12 -2.15 -12.40
C LEU A 59 3.18 -1.11 -12.04
N HIS A 60 3.29 -0.82 -10.74
CA HIS A 60 4.33 0.06 -10.19
C HIS A 60 5.14 -0.75 -9.19
N ARG A 61 6.46 -0.78 -9.36
CA ARG A 61 7.31 -1.64 -8.55
C ARG A 61 8.19 -0.83 -7.62
N PHE A 62 8.00 -1.04 -6.32
CA PHE A 62 8.88 -0.51 -5.27
C PHE A 62 9.47 -1.71 -4.54
N ARG A 63 10.64 -2.15 -4.96
CA ARG A 63 11.26 -3.36 -4.41
C ARG A 63 11.68 -3.14 -2.96
N VAL A 64 11.10 -3.93 -2.06
CA VAL A 64 11.42 -3.89 -0.63
C VAL A 64 11.75 -5.32 -0.21
N PRO A 65 12.97 -5.58 0.28
CA PRO A 65 13.31 -6.92 0.78
C PRO A 65 12.37 -7.33 1.91
N ASP A 66 12.02 -8.61 1.95
CA ASP A 66 11.08 -9.10 2.95
C ASP A 66 11.55 -8.79 4.37
N PHE A 67 10.59 -8.53 5.26
CA PHE A 67 10.81 -8.17 6.66
C PHE A 67 11.51 -6.84 6.89
N THR A 68 11.84 -6.10 5.83
CA THR A 68 12.42 -4.76 5.96
C THR A 68 11.35 -3.70 5.69
N PRO A 69 11.55 -2.47 6.17
CA PRO A 69 10.64 -1.38 5.83
C PRO A 69 10.96 -0.80 4.47
N PRO A 70 9.97 -0.21 3.78
CA PRO A 70 10.27 0.60 2.61
C PRO A 70 11.08 1.83 3.01
N ALA A 71 11.91 2.31 2.09
CA ALA A 71 12.67 3.53 2.31
C ALA A 71 11.75 4.75 2.33
N PRO A 72 12.12 5.83 3.03
CA PRO A 72 11.29 7.04 3.06
C PRO A 72 10.91 7.57 1.68
N GLN A 73 11.82 7.49 0.71
CA GLN A 73 11.53 7.92 -0.66
C GLN A 73 10.47 7.05 -1.31
N GLN A 74 10.49 5.74 -1.05
CA GLN A 74 9.47 4.83 -1.56
C GLN A 74 8.10 5.13 -0.95
N ILE A 75 8.06 5.45 0.33
CA ILE A 75 6.82 5.83 1.00
C ILE A 75 6.26 7.10 0.38
N ARG A 76 7.08 8.12 0.17
CA ARG A 76 6.65 9.38 -0.45
C ARG A 76 6.11 9.15 -1.85
N SER A 77 6.82 8.34 -2.65
CA SER A 77 6.39 8.03 -4.01
C SER A 77 5.06 7.29 -4.03
N PHE A 78 4.89 6.36 -3.10
CA PHE A 78 3.63 5.63 -2.96
C PHE A 78 2.47 6.56 -2.62
N LEU A 79 2.65 7.44 -1.64
CA LEU A 79 1.60 8.36 -1.22
C LEU A 79 1.23 9.31 -2.36
N GLN A 80 2.22 9.80 -3.10
CA GLN A 80 1.97 10.67 -4.24
C GLN A 80 1.21 9.94 -5.34
N LEU A 81 1.57 8.69 -5.63
CA LEU A 81 0.89 7.88 -6.63
C LEU A 81 -0.59 7.68 -6.28
N VAL A 82 -0.87 7.37 -5.01
CA VAL A 82 -2.25 7.20 -4.56
C VAL A 82 -3.03 8.50 -4.73
N GLU A 83 -2.46 9.61 -4.30
CA GLU A 83 -3.10 10.92 -4.41
C GLU A 83 -3.42 11.28 -5.85
N GLU A 84 -2.46 11.11 -6.75
CA GLU A 84 -2.65 11.43 -8.17
C GLU A 84 -3.67 10.52 -8.83
N ALA A 85 -3.63 9.22 -8.55
CA ALA A 85 -4.60 8.27 -9.11
C ALA A 85 -6.00 8.58 -8.61
N ASN A 86 -6.15 8.82 -7.31
CA ASN A 86 -7.46 9.13 -6.73
C ASN A 86 -8.02 10.44 -7.28
N ALA A 87 -7.17 11.41 -7.58
CA ALA A 87 -7.61 12.67 -8.22
C ALA A 87 -8.23 12.43 -9.59
N ARG A 88 -7.83 11.34 -10.26
CA ARG A 88 -8.40 10.95 -11.55
C ARG A 88 -9.57 9.96 -11.41
N GLY A 89 -9.98 9.65 -10.18
CA GLY A 89 -11.03 8.68 -9.94
C GLY A 89 -10.59 7.23 -10.09
N GLU A 90 -9.29 6.97 -10.00
CA GLU A 90 -8.71 5.64 -10.13
C GLU A 90 -8.25 5.11 -8.77
N ALA A 91 -8.58 3.85 -8.48
CA ALA A 91 -8.15 3.23 -7.24
C ALA A 91 -6.78 2.56 -7.40
N VAL A 92 -6.09 2.44 -6.28
CA VAL A 92 -4.76 1.82 -6.19
C VAL A 92 -4.86 0.61 -5.27
N ALA A 93 -4.14 -0.46 -5.59
CA ALA A 93 -3.97 -1.59 -4.69
C ALA A 93 -2.48 -1.80 -4.44
N VAL A 94 -2.13 -2.22 -3.23
CA VAL A 94 -0.74 -2.46 -2.85
C VAL A 94 -0.61 -3.87 -2.28
N HIS A 95 0.47 -4.58 -2.65
CA HIS A 95 0.69 -5.95 -2.19
C HIS A 95 2.14 -6.22 -1.85
N CYS A 96 2.33 -7.23 -1.02
CA CYS A 96 3.61 -7.91 -0.85
C CYS A 96 3.32 -9.42 -0.92
N MET A 97 4.04 -10.28 -0.20
CA MET A 97 3.78 -11.72 -0.29
C MET A 97 2.45 -12.09 0.38
N LEU A 98 2.30 -11.76 1.66
CA LEU A 98 1.10 -12.06 2.44
C LEU A 98 0.17 -10.85 2.63
N GLY A 99 0.65 -9.67 2.32
CA GLY A 99 -0.12 -8.44 2.53
C GLY A 99 -0.07 -7.94 3.97
N HIS A 100 0.96 -8.30 4.72
CA HIS A 100 1.09 -7.95 6.14
C HIS A 100 2.16 -6.91 6.44
N GLY A 101 3.44 -7.27 6.30
CA GLY A 101 4.55 -6.45 6.81
C GLY A 101 4.85 -5.22 5.97
N ARG A 102 5.38 -5.45 4.77
CA ARG A 102 5.74 -4.36 3.85
C ARG A 102 4.52 -3.55 3.46
N THR A 103 3.44 -4.24 3.13
CA THR A 103 2.16 -3.63 2.78
C THR A 103 1.61 -2.83 3.95
N GLY A 104 1.57 -3.42 5.15
CA GLY A 104 1.05 -2.73 6.33
C GLY A 104 1.83 -1.45 6.67
N THR A 105 3.14 -1.46 6.45
CA THR A 105 3.99 -0.28 6.69
C THR A 105 3.58 0.87 5.77
N MET A 106 3.40 0.60 4.47
CA MET A 106 2.91 1.60 3.52
C MET A 106 1.53 2.13 3.90
N LEU A 107 0.64 1.22 4.27
CA LEU A 107 -0.74 1.58 4.61
C LEU A 107 -0.82 2.43 5.87
N ALA A 108 0.03 2.13 6.88
CA ALA A 108 0.06 2.94 8.09
C ALA A 108 0.47 4.39 7.79
N CYS A 109 1.48 4.57 6.93
CA CYS A 109 1.90 5.91 6.52
C CYS A 109 0.77 6.63 5.77
N TYR A 110 0.02 5.91 4.93
CA TYR A 110 -1.13 6.47 4.25
C TYR A 110 -2.20 6.92 5.25
N LEU A 111 -2.56 6.07 6.21
CA LEU A 111 -3.57 6.41 7.22
C LEU A 111 -3.15 7.59 8.07
N ALA A 112 -1.87 7.66 8.44
CA ALA A 112 -1.35 8.78 9.21
C ALA A 112 -1.61 10.10 8.48
N ARG A 113 -1.32 10.15 7.18
CA ARG A 113 -1.57 11.35 6.37
C ARG A 113 -3.05 11.61 6.15
N ALA A 114 -3.80 10.58 5.76
CA ALA A 114 -5.21 10.73 5.39
C ALA A 114 -6.09 11.10 6.58
N GLN A 115 -5.77 10.58 7.77
CA GLN A 115 -6.59 10.78 8.98
C GLN A 115 -5.93 11.66 10.03
N GLY A 116 -4.73 12.18 9.75
CA GLY A 116 -4.02 13.03 10.69
C GLY A 116 -3.60 12.31 11.96
N LEU A 117 -3.19 11.04 11.84
CA LEU A 117 -2.81 10.22 12.98
C LEU A 117 -1.31 10.28 13.26
N SER A 118 -0.94 10.09 14.53
CA SER A 118 0.46 9.83 14.86
C SER A 118 0.88 8.49 14.28
N GLY A 119 2.19 8.25 14.19
CA GLY A 119 2.69 6.96 13.71
C GLY A 119 2.17 5.80 14.53
N SER A 120 2.17 5.94 15.87
CA SER A 120 1.68 4.89 16.76
C SER A 120 0.20 4.61 16.56
N ASP A 121 -0.61 5.64 16.39
CA ASP A 121 -2.04 5.48 16.18
C ASP A 121 -2.32 4.89 14.79
N ALA A 122 -1.53 5.27 13.79
CA ALA A 122 -1.67 4.70 12.44
C ALA A 122 -1.36 3.21 12.43
N ILE A 123 -0.33 2.77 13.16
CA ILE A 123 -0.01 1.36 13.30
C ILE A 123 -1.17 0.61 13.95
N ARG A 124 -1.73 1.18 15.01
CA ARG A 124 -2.86 0.58 15.70
C ARG A 124 -4.07 0.46 14.78
N GLU A 125 -4.34 1.50 14.00
CA GLU A 125 -5.48 1.52 13.08
C GLU A 125 -5.33 0.49 11.96
N ILE A 126 -4.14 0.39 11.34
CA ILE A 126 -3.97 -0.60 10.27
C ILE A 126 -4.08 -2.03 10.81
N ARG A 127 -3.63 -2.27 12.04
CA ARG A 127 -3.75 -3.58 12.66
C ARG A 127 -5.20 -3.91 13.01
N ARG A 128 -6.01 -2.90 13.27
CA ARG A 128 -7.46 -3.09 13.47
C ARG A 128 -8.15 -3.47 12.15
N LEU A 129 -7.79 -2.77 11.07
CA LEU A 129 -8.38 -3.02 9.75
C LEU A 129 -7.90 -4.32 9.13
N ARG A 130 -6.63 -4.62 9.31
CA ARG A 130 -5.97 -5.79 8.71
C ARG A 130 -5.08 -6.45 9.76
N PRO A 131 -5.61 -7.39 10.55
CA PRO A 131 -4.80 -8.08 11.56
C PRO A 131 -3.54 -8.70 10.97
N GLY A 132 -2.44 -8.62 11.70
CA GLY A 132 -1.15 -9.11 11.23
C GLY A 132 -0.31 -8.08 10.50
N SER A 133 -0.85 -6.87 10.30
CA SER A 133 -0.10 -5.80 9.63
C SER A 133 1.11 -5.37 10.44
N ILE A 134 2.22 -5.14 9.74
CA ILE A 134 3.50 -4.70 10.29
C ILE A 134 4.11 -5.78 11.18
N GLU A 135 5.08 -6.47 10.63
CA GLU A 135 5.62 -7.69 11.21
C GLU A 135 6.86 -7.49 12.07
N THR A 136 7.62 -6.40 11.83
CA THR A 136 8.89 -6.22 12.53
C THR A 136 8.94 -4.87 13.24
N ARG A 137 9.84 -4.80 14.23
CA ARG A 137 10.10 -3.56 14.96
C ARG A 137 10.64 -2.47 14.04
N GLU A 138 11.49 -2.86 13.10
CA GLU A 138 12.06 -1.91 12.13
C GLU A 138 10.97 -1.30 11.26
N GLN A 139 9.96 -2.08 10.89
CA GLN A 139 8.81 -1.59 10.15
C GLN A 139 8.00 -0.60 10.99
N GLU A 140 7.77 -0.90 12.25
CA GLU A 140 7.07 0.02 13.16
C GLU A 140 7.84 1.34 13.28
N GLN A 141 9.15 1.26 13.47
CA GLN A 141 9.99 2.45 13.61
C GLN A 141 10.00 3.28 12.33
N ALA A 142 9.94 2.64 11.17
CA ALA A 142 9.90 3.36 9.90
C ALA A 142 8.63 4.21 9.79
N VAL A 143 7.48 3.69 10.24
CA VAL A 143 6.24 4.45 10.26
C VAL A 143 6.37 5.66 11.20
N ILE A 144 6.82 5.41 12.42
CA ILE A 144 6.95 6.46 13.43
C ILE A 144 7.89 7.56 12.95
N HIS A 145 9.05 7.15 12.43
CA HIS A 145 10.06 8.08 11.91
C HIS A 145 9.54 8.90 10.74
N PHE A 146 8.88 8.24 9.79
CA PHE A 146 8.32 8.92 8.63
C PHE A 146 7.29 9.98 9.06
N CYS A 147 6.41 9.65 10.00
CA CYS A 147 5.40 10.57 10.48
C CYS A 147 6.00 11.77 11.22
N GLN A 148 7.07 11.54 11.96
CA GLN A 148 7.78 12.64 12.65
C GLN A 148 8.42 13.59 11.65
N GLN A 149 9.03 13.07 10.60
CA GLN A 149 9.66 13.90 9.58
C GLN A 149 8.64 14.68 8.75
N ALA A 150 7.51 14.07 8.46
CA ALA A 150 6.42 14.75 7.74
C ALA A 150 5.89 15.93 8.56
N GLY A 151 5.68 15.71 9.89
CA GLY A 151 5.25 16.77 10.78
C GLY A 151 6.27 17.91 10.88
N ALA A 152 7.55 17.56 10.99
CA ALA A 152 8.62 18.56 11.04
C ALA A 152 8.70 19.35 9.74
N GLY A 153 8.51 18.68 8.58
CA GLY A 153 8.49 19.32 7.28
C GLY A 153 7.32 20.29 7.12
N GLU A 154 6.17 19.93 7.64
CA GLU A 154 4.99 20.78 7.63
C GLU A 154 5.20 22.01 8.50
N ASP A 155 5.73 21.80 9.70
CA ASP A 155 6.03 22.91 10.61
C ASP A 155 7.02 23.90 10.00
N SER A 156 8.04 23.41 9.29
CA SER A 156 9.01 24.30 8.67
C SER A 156 8.43 25.04 7.47
N LYS A 157 7.39 24.53 6.83
CA LYS A 157 6.71 25.22 5.72
C LYS A 157 5.81 26.34 6.19
N GLU A 158 5.32 26.27 7.42
CA GLU A 158 4.46 27.29 7.99
C GLU A 158 5.25 28.53 8.48
N LEU A 159 6.56 28.36 8.60
CA LEU A 159 7.44 29.44 9.01
C LEU A 159 7.95 30.20 7.78
#